data_571bab78451e8ea54e9b4b3f16b574c1
#
_entry.id   571bab78451e8ea54e9b4b3f16b574c1
#
_cell.length_a   1.000
_cell.length_b   1.000
_cell.length_c   1.000
_cell.angle_alpha   90.00
_cell.angle_beta   90.00
_cell.angle_gamma   90.00
#
_symmetry.space_group_name_H-M   'P 1'
#
loop_
_entity.id
_entity.type
_entity.pdbx_description
1 polymer ?
#
loop_
_entity_poly.entity_id
_entity_poly.type
_entity_poly.pdbx_seq_one_letter_code
_entity_poly.pdbx_strand_id
1 'polypeptide(L)'
;EERPEDPAALARFQTLMGELAGAPDAEAAGEDQGELALLEDDPEEVFGRFADAVPRTGEGGAAGIGDTFGRLWDGAKEALRQLTYFEMKKRAGVVGKQGLGPLLGRIHQADPELRIHLLGHSFGARLVSFALAGLPDGAGSPVKSLYLLQGAFSHFAFADALPMDRSRSGALKGM
;
A
#
# COMPACT_ATOMS: atom_id res chain seq x y z
N GLU A 1 -5.38 25.13 -17.81
CA GLU A 1 -4.96 24.05 -18.74
C GLU A 1 -6.19 23.24 -19.09
N GLU A 2 -6.53 23.16 -20.40
CA GLU A 2 -7.70 22.40 -20.87
C GLU A 2 -7.48 20.91 -20.55
N ARG A 3 -8.46 20.29 -19.90
CA ARG A 3 -8.45 18.84 -19.61
C ARG A 3 -8.85 18.12 -20.91
N PRO A 4 -8.05 17.15 -21.39
CA PRO A 4 -8.41 16.43 -22.62
C PRO A 4 -9.73 15.67 -22.45
N GLU A 5 -10.65 15.86 -23.37
CA GLU A 5 -11.91 15.09 -23.48
C GLU A 5 -11.70 13.86 -24.37
N ASP A 6 -10.66 13.05 -24.06
CA ASP A 6 -10.25 11.91 -24.86
C ASP A 6 -9.99 10.68 -23.95
N PRO A 7 -10.70 9.57 -24.14
CA PRO A 7 -10.46 8.32 -23.42
C PRO A 7 -9.00 7.84 -23.51
N ALA A 8 -8.33 8.06 -24.65
CA ALA A 8 -6.94 7.68 -24.83
C ALA A 8 -6.00 8.44 -23.89
N ALA A 9 -6.36 9.67 -23.49
CA ALA A 9 -5.59 10.44 -22.52
C ALA A 9 -5.69 9.84 -21.11
N LEU A 10 -6.84 9.28 -20.71
CA LEU A 10 -7.02 8.58 -19.44
C LEU A 10 -6.20 7.29 -19.40
N ALA A 11 -6.22 6.50 -20.46
CA ALA A 11 -5.42 5.29 -20.59
C ALA A 11 -3.92 5.60 -20.54
N ARG A 12 -3.48 6.64 -21.23
CA ARG A 12 -2.09 7.11 -21.16
C ARG A 12 -1.69 7.57 -19.77
N PHE A 13 -2.58 8.27 -19.08
CA PHE A 13 -2.35 8.70 -17.70
C PHE A 13 -2.17 7.49 -16.78
N GLN A 14 -3.03 6.47 -16.88
CA GLN A 14 -2.91 5.22 -16.10
C GLN A 14 -1.58 4.49 -16.41
N THR A 15 -1.17 4.42 -17.67
CA THR A 15 0.14 3.86 -18.07
C THR A 15 1.30 4.59 -17.37
N LEU A 16 1.29 5.93 -17.39
CA LEU A 16 2.30 6.75 -16.70
C LEU A 16 2.28 6.55 -15.17
N MET A 17 1.10 6.35 -14.59
CA MET A 17 0.98 5.98 -13.18
C MET A 17 1.67 4.65 -12.90
N GLY A 18 1.48 3.64 -13.75
CA GLY A 18 2.16 2.34 -13.64
C GLY A 18 3.69 2.45 -13.75
N GLU A 19 4.18 3.26 -14.70
CA GLU A 19 5.61 3.54 -14.82
C GLU A 19 6.18 4.23 -13.57
N LEU A 20 5.43 5.15 -12.98
CA LEU A 20 5.81 5.86 -11.74
C LEU A 20 5.82 4.93 -10.52
N ALA A 21 4.85 4.02 -10.42
CA ALA A 21 4.74 3.05 -9.32
C ALA A 21 5.91 2.04 -9.33
N GLY A 22 6.46 1.76 -10.51
CA GLY A 22 7.44 0.69 -10.65
C GLY A 22 6.84 -0.70 -10.41
N ALA A 23 7.70 -1.70 -10.16
CA ALA A 23 7.22 -3.05 -9.91
C ALA A 23 6.39 -3.13 -8.62
N PRO A 24 5.24 -3.84 -8.63
CA PRO A 24 4.46 -4.11 -7.43
C PRO A 24 5.32 -4.76 -6.34
N ASP A 25 4.94 -4.55 -5.08
CA ASP A 25 5.61 -5.21 -3.95
C ASP A 25 5.41 -6.73 -4.06
N ALA A 26 6.46 -7.45 -4.42
CA ALA A 26 6.41 -8.90 -4.64
C ALA A 26 6.01 -9.66 -3.35
N GLU A 27 6.30 -9.12 -2.17
CA GLU A 27 5.91 -9.73 -0.88
C GLU A 27 4.43 -9.48 -0.58
N ALA A 28 3.87 -8.33 -0.98
CA ALA A 28 2.47 -8.00 -0.81
C ALA A 28 1.61 -8.34 -2.05
N ALA A 29 2.23 -8.75 -3.15
CA ALA A 29 1.51 -9.11 -4.38
C ALA A 29 0.52 -10.25 -4.10
N GLY A 30 -0.76 -9.99 -4.26
CA GLY A 30 -1.86 -10.91 -3.95
C GLY A 30 -2.59 -10.63 -2.65
N GLU A 31 -2.00 -9.94 -1.68
CA GLU A 31 -2.73 -9.39 -0.52
C GLU A 31 -3.44 -8.09 -0.87
N ASP A 32 -2.87 -7.32 -1.79
CA ASP A 32 -3.27 -5.96 -2.17
C ASP A 32 -3.69 -5.92 -3.63
N GLN A 33 -4.82 -6.56 -3.94
CA GLN A 33 -5.41 -6.52 -5.29
C GLN A 33 -5.83 -5.11 -5.71
N GLY A 34 -6.00 -4.18 -4.75
CA GLY A 34 -6.38 -2.81 -5.03
C GLY A 34 -5.33 -2.02 -5.82
N GLU A 35 -4.03 -2.32 -5.64
CA GLU A 35 -2.95 -1.69 -6.43
C GLU A 35 -2.97 -2.19 -7.88
N LEU A 36 -3.14 -3.50 -8.07
CA LEU A 36 -3.23 -4.11 -9.39
C LEU A 36 -4.48 -3.60 -10.13
N ALA A 37 -5.64 -3.60 -9.49
CA ALA A 37 -6.88 -3.09 -10.08
C ALA A 37 -6.78 -1.62 -10.47
N LEU A 38 -6.05 -0.80 -9.70
CA LEU A 38 -5.82 0.61 -10.02
C LEU A 38 -5.03 0.79 -11.33
N LEU A 39 -4.12 -0.12 -11.64
CA LEU A 39 -3.19 -0.02 -12.76
C LEU A 39 -3.60 -0.85 -13.99
N GLU A 40 -4.39 -1.91 -13.83
CA GLU A 40 -4.70 -2.89 -14.87
C GLU A 40 -6.16 -2.89 -15.31
N ASP A 41 -7.12 -2.46 -14.47
CA ASP A 41 -8.53 -2.37 -14.84
C ASP A 41 -8.78 -1.21 -15.83
N ASP A 42 -9.96 -1.20 -16.46
CA ASP A 42 -10.38 -0.14 -17.36
C ASP A 42 -10.30 1.25 -16.73
N PRO A 43 -9.59 2.22 -17.33
CA PRO A 43 -9.33 3.51 -16.70
C PRO A 43 -10.59 4.35 -16.47
N GLU A 44 -11.61 4.26 -17.32
CA GLU A 44 -12.86 4.99 -17.11
C GLU A 44 -13.62 4.44 -15.91
N GLU A 45 -13.63 3.11 -15.74
CA GLU A 45 -14.26 2.46 -14.60
C GLU A 45 -13.50 2.77 -13.31
N VAL A 46 -12.16 2.66 -13.31
CA VAL A 46 -11.32 2.95 -12.16
C VAL A 46 -11.48 4.40 -11.73
N PHE A 47 -11.26 5.35 -12.64
CA PHE A 47 -11.33 6.77 -12.29
C PHE A 47 -12.77 7.22 -11.97
N GLY A 48 -13.78 6.58 -12.57
CA GLY A 48 -15.18 6.78 -12.19
C GLY A 48 -15.46 6.40 -10.73
N ARG A 49 -14.97 5.24 -10.27
CA ARG A 49 -15.09 4.80 -8.86
C ARG A 49 -14.43 5.80 -7.90
N PHE A 50 -13.24 6.30 -8.24
CA PHE A 50 -12.57 7.31 -7.43
C PHE A 50 -13.30 8.66 -7.44
N ALA A 51 -13.85 9.07 -8.60
CA ALA A 51 -14.65 10.30 -8.71
C ALA A 51 -15.91 10.25 -7.84
N ASP A 52 -16.55 9.08 -7.75
CA ASP A 52 -17.75 8.89 -6.92
C ASP A 52 -17.44 8.92 -5.42
N ALA A 53 -16.22 8.59 -5.02
CA ALA A 53 -15.76 8.65 -3.63
C ALA A 53 -15.40 10.08 -3.17
N VAL A 54 -15.15 11.02 -4.10
CA VAL A 54 -14.84 12.42 -3.75
C VAL A 54 -16.13 13.16 -3.37
N PRO A 55 -16.20 13.79 -2.17
CA PRO A 55 -17.36 14.58 -1.78
C PRO A 55 -17.62 15.73 -2.75
N ARG A 56 -18.85 15.88 -3.21
CA ARG A 56 -19.24 16.99 -4.08
C ARG A 56 -19.33 18.28 -3.28
N THR A 57 -18.43 19.21 -3.55
CA THR A 57 -18.51 20.60 -3.04
C THR A 57 -19.15 21.49 -4.11
N GLY A 58 -20.49 21.45 -4.24
CA GLY A 58 -21.20 22.33 -5.17
C GLY A 58 -22.64 21.91 -5.43
N GLU A 59 -23.52 22.88 -5.62
CA GLU A 59 -24.93 22.67 -5.95
C GLU A 59 -25.08 21.97 -7.30
N GLY A 60 -25.94 20.96 -7.37
CA GLY A 60 -26.18 20.14 -8.55
C GLY A 60 -26.75 20.91 -9.73
N GLY A 61 -25.92 21.22 -10.71
CA GLY A 61 -26.32 21.53 -12.05
C GLY A 61 -26.46 20.23 -12.90
N ALA A 62 -27.29 20.23 -13.92
CA ALA A 62 -27.39 19.09 -14.85
C ALA A 62 -26.02 18.82 -15.50
N ALA A 63 -25.49 17.61 -15.31
CA ALA A 63 -24.19 17.21 -15.82
C ALA A 63 -24.21 17.15 -17.35
N GLY A 64 -23.44 18.01 -18.02
CA GLY A 64 -23.14 17.92 -19.46
C GLY A 64 -22.03 16.89 -19.73
N ILE A 65 -21.82 16.51 -21.00
CA ILE A 65 -20.77 15.56 -21.42
C ILE A 65 -19.38 16.04 -20.97
N GLY A 66 -19.09 17.34 -21.03
CA GLY A 66 -17.84 17.94 -20.53
C GLY A 66 -17.64 17.80 -19.01
N ASP A 67 -18.73 17.71 -18.23
CA ASP A 67 -18.68 17.48 -16.79
C ASP A 67 -18.27 16.02 -16.48
N THR A 68 -18.61 15.07 -17.35
CA THR A 68 -18.23 13.64 -17.20
C THR A 68 -16.70 13.46 -17.26
N PHE A 69 -16.04 14.03 -18.28
CA PHE A 69 -14.58 13.99 -18.37
C PHE A 69 -13.89 14.76 -17.24
N GLY A 70 -14.45 15.90 -16.82
CA GLY A 70 -13.98 16.62 -15.65
C GLY A 70 -13.96 15.77 -14.40
N ARG A 71 -15.03 14.99 -14.17
CA ARG A 71 -15.14 14.04 -13.07
C ARG A 71 -14.11 12.90 -13.17
N LEU A 72 -13.93 12.31 -14.34
CA LEU A 72 -12.94 11.25 -14.53
C LEU A 72 -11.51 11.76 -14.23
N TRP A 73 -11.18 12.98 -14.62
CA TRP A 73 -9.89 13.60 -14.28
C TRP A 73 -9.73 13.90 -12.79
N ASP A 74 -10.79 14.25 -12.09
CA ASP A 74 -10.75 14.40 -10.62
C ASP A 74 -10.57 13.04 -9.95
N GLY A 75 -11.21 11.99 -10.46
CA GLY A 75 -10.98 10.61 -10.06
C GLY A 75 -9.55 10.13 -10.35
N ALA A 76 -8.99 10.48 -11.51
CA ALA A 76 -7.62 10.16 -11.88
C ALA A 76 -6.59 10.80 -10.92
N LYS A 77 -6.82 12.02 -10.46
CA LYS A 77 -5.99 12.66 -9.43
C LYS A 77 -6.07 11.94 -8.09
N GLU A 78 -7.26 11.46 -7.71
CA GLU A 78 -7.42 10.71 -6.46
C GLU A 78 -6.77 9.34 -6.57
N ALA A 79 -6.87 8.68 -7.72
CA ALA A 79 -6.16 7.45 -8.03
C ALA A 79 -4.63 7.63 -7.90
N LEU A 80 -4.09 8.75 -8.38
CA LEU A 80 -2.65 9.07 -8.22
C LEU A 80 -2.26 9.27 -6.75
N ARG A 81 -3.12 9.86 -5.93
CA ARG A 81 -2.89 9.97 -4.47
C ARG A 81 -2.89 8.59 -3.82
N GLN A 82 -3.80 7.71 -4.23
CA GLN A 82 -3.85 6.34 -3.74
C GLN A 82 -2.58 5.56 -4.13
N LEU A 83 -2.04 5.78 -5.32
CA LEU A 83 -0.76 5.21 -5.75
C LEU A 83 0.38 5.63 -4.81
N THR A 84 0.43 6.90 -4.41
CA THR A 84 1.41 7.39 -3.42
C THR A 84 1.29 6.65 -2.09
N TYR A 85 0.07 6.31 -1.67
CA TYR A 85 -0.15 5.49 -0.47
C TYR A 85 0.49 4.10 -0.62
N PHE A 86 0.30 3.41 -1.75
CA PHE A 86 0.90 2.10 -1.99
C PHE A 86 2.43 2.17 -1.99
N GLU A 87 3.03 3.18 -2.61
CA GLU A 87 4.47 3.41 -2.58
C GLU A 87 5.00 3.64 -1.15
N MET A 88 4.33 4.44 -0.35
CA MET A 88 4.72 4.66 1.05
C MET A 88 4.57 3.39 1.89
N LYS A 89 3.54 2.58 1.63
CA LYS A 89 3.31 1.28 2.24
C LYS A 89 4.47 0.31 1.95
N LYS A 90 4.89 0.20 0.68
CA LYS A 90 6.03 -0.60 0.24
C LYS A 90 7.33 -0.17 0.93
N ARG A 91 7.62 1.14 0.90
CA ARG A 91 8.80 1.71 1.55
C ARG A 91 8.86 1.43 3.05
N ALA A 92 7.73 1.51 3.74
CA ALA A 92 7.66 1.18 5.16
C ALA A 92 8.07 -0.29 5.44
N GLY A 93 7.63 -1.23 4.61
CA GLY A 93 8.06 -2.63 4.70
C GLY A 93 9.57 -2.79 4.48
N VAL A 94 10.11 -2.18 3.42
CA VAL A 94 11.56 -2.22 3.11
C VAL A 94 12.40 -1.64 4.26
N VAL A 95 12.03 -0.46 4.77
CA VAL A 95 12.74 0.17 5.90
C VAL A 95 12.66 -0.70 7.15
N GLY A 96 11.52 -1.32 7.42
CA GLY A 96 11.38 -2.28 8.52
C GLY A 96 12.34 -3.45 8.37
N LYS A 97 12.23 -4.17 7.26
CA LYS A 97 12.98 -5.42 7.04
C LYS A 97 14.48 -5.21 6.88
N GLN A 98 14.89 -4.21 6.09
CA GLN A 98 16.30 -3.99 5.74
C GLN A 98 17.02 -2.99 6.65
N GLY A 99 16.28 -2.16 7.38
CA GLY A 99 16.84 -1.13 8.27
C GLY A 99 16.66 -1.47 9.73
N LEU A 100 15.42 -1.40 10.23
CA LEU A 100 15.13 -1.58 11.66
C LEU A 100 15.42 -3.00 12.14
N GLY A 101 15.08 -4.04 11.39
CA GLY A 101 15.33 -5.43 11.80
C GLY A 101 16.80 -5.72 12.08
N PRO A 102 17.73 -5.45 11.13
CA PRO A 102 19.15 -5.61 11.38
C PRO A 102 19.68 -4.72 12.52
N LEU A 103 19.13 -3.52 12.72
CA LEU A 103 19.48 -2.66 13.84
C LEU A 103 19.10 -3.30 15.19
N LEU A 104 17.88 -3.84 15.30
CA LEU A 104 17.43 -4.55 16.50
C LEU A 104 18.32 -5.76 16.79
N GLY A 105 18.76 -6.49 15.77
CA GLY A 105 19.72 -7.59 15.91
C GLY A 105 21.06 -7.13 16.48
N ARG A 106 21.61 -6.02 15.99
CA ARG A 106 22.85 -5.45 16.53
C ARG A 106 22.71 -4.97 17.99
N ILE A 107 21.58 -4.35 18.32
CA ILE A 107 21.29 -3.95 19.70
C ILE A 107 21.27 -5.18 20.63
N HIS A 108 20.61 -6.26 20.20
CA HIS A 108 20.56 -7.49 20.98
C HIS A 108 21.93 -8.15 21.17
N GLN A 109 22.79 -8.10 20.15
CA GLN A 109 24.16 -8.60 20.27
C GLN A 109 25.00 -7.77 21.25
N ALA A 110 24.77 -6.47 21.32
CA ALA A 110 25.48 -5.57 22.23
C ALA A 110 24.96 -5.71 23.68
N ASP A 111 23.67 -5.94 23.87
CA ASP A 111 23.03 -6.12 25.18
C ASP A 111 21.90 -7.16 25.07
N PRO A 112 22.19 -8.45 25.31
CA PRO A 112 21.20 -9.54 25.25
C PRO A 112 20.08 -9.45 26.29
N GLU A 113 20.29 -8.72 27.38
CA GLU A 113 19.29 -8.56 28.45
C GLU A 113 18.28 -7.44 28.17
N LEU A 114 18.57 -6.58 27.17
CA LEU A 114 17.68 -5.49 26.80
C LEU A 114 16.33 -6.01 26.29
N ARG A 115 15.26 -5.53 26.86
CA ARG A 115 13.89 -5.87 26.47
C ARG A 115 13.34 -4.77 25.57
N ILE A 116 13.08 -5.10 24.31
CA ILE A 116 12.59 -4.13 23.33
C ILE A 116 11.07 -4.31 23.17
N HIS A 117 10.36 -3.19 23.18
CA HIS A 117 8.93 -3.13 22.91
C HIS A 117 8.70 -2.22 21.70
N LEU A 118 7.97 -2.72 20.70
CA LEU A 118 7.69 -1.97 19.49
C LEU A 118 6.23 -1.53 19.48
N LEU A 119 5.99 -0.30 19.08
CA LEU A 119 4.66 0.26 18.86
C LEU A 119 4.65 0.98 17.53
N GLY A 120 3.69 0.66 16.66
CA GLY A 120 3.54 1.28 15.36
C GLY A 120 2.09 1.62 15.05
N HIS A 121 1.88 2.77 14.40
CA HIS A 121 0.59 3.20 13.88
C HIS A 121 0.66 3.33 12.35
N SER A 122 -0.35 2.88 11.61
CA SER A 122 -0.46 2.99 10.16
C SER A 122 0.78 2.41 9.45
N PHE A 123 1.54 3.18 8.68
CA PHE A 123 2.80 2.76 8.07
C PHE A 123 3.87 2.36 9.10
N GLY A 124 3.86 2.97 10.29
CA GLY A 124 4.72 2.57 11.40
C GLY A 124 4.40 1.16 11.91
N ALA A 125 3.13 0.75 11.94
CA ALA A 125 2.74 -0.61 12.27
C ALA A 125 3.29 -1.62 11.24
N ARG A 126 3.19 -1.30 9.94
CA ARG A 126 3.82 -2.11 8.89
C ARG A 126 5.34 -2.18 9.05
N LEU A 127 5.99 -1.03 9.28
CA LEU A 127 7.44 -0.96 9.47
C LEU A 127 7.92 -1.86 10.60
N VAL A 128 7.32 -1.77 11.79
CA VAL A 128 7.74 -2.58 12.95
C VAL A 128 7.41 -4.06 12.78
N SER A 129 6.33 -4.42 12.06
CA SER A 129 6.04 -5.82 11.72
C SER A 129 7.10 -6.39 10.78
N PHE A 130 7.44 -5.69 9.71
CA PHE A 130 8.49 -6.12 8.78
C PHE A 130 9.90 -6.10 9.41
N ALA A 131 10.11 -5.34 10.48
CA ALA A 131 11.36 -5.39 11.23
C ALA A 131 11.59 -6.75 11.89
N LEU A 132 10.53 -7.45 12.30
CA LEU A 132 10.65 -8.82 12.83
C LEU A 132 11.11 -9.79 11.75
N ALA A 133 10.61 -9.64 10.49
CA ALA A 133 11.07 -10.42 9.35
C ALA A 133 12.52 -10.11 8.92
N GLY A 134 13.06 -9.01 9.38
CA GLY A 134 14.45 -8.57 9.13
C GLY A 134 15.40 -8.89 10.27
N LEU A 135 14.96 -9.56 11.33
CA LEU A 135 15.86 -10.01 12.39
C LEU A 135 16.83 -11.08 11.86
N PRO A 136 18.09 -11.11 12.31
CA PRO A 136 19.03 -12.15 11.95
C PRO A 136 18.56 -13.54 12.38
N ASP A 137 18.75 -14.54 11.53
CA ASP A 137 18.41 -15.94 11.82
C ASP A 137 19.20 -16.48 13.03
N GLY A 138 18.54 -17.30 13.84
CA GLY A 138 19.17 -18.05 14.94
C GLY A 138 19.42 -17.25 16.22
N ALA A 139 19.27 -15.93 16.20
CA ALA A 139 19.23 -15.13 17.42
C ALA A 139 17.79 -15.09 17.93
N GLY A 140 17.55 -15.41 19.20
CA GLY A 140 16.24 -15.19 19.80
C GLY A 140 15.77 -13.74 19.57
N SER A 141 14.44 -13.51 19.47
CA SER A 141 13.92 -12.16 19.26
C SER A 141 14.16 -11.27 20.50
N PRO A 142 14.83 -10.10 20.35
CA PRO A 142 14.93 -9.13 21.43
C PRO A 142 13.58 -8.45 21.72
N VAL A 143 12.62 -8.54 20.78
CA VAL A 143 11.32 -7.92 20.88
C VAL A 143 10.42 -8.74 21.79
N LYS A 144 9.94 -8.13 22.86
CA LYS A 144 9.09 -8.76 23.89
C LYS A 144 7.61 -8.45 23.70
N SER A 145 7.29 -7.36 23.03
CA SER A 145 5.91 -7.05 22.60
C SER A 145 5.87 -6.19 21.36
N LEU A 146 4.80 -6.36 20.60
CA LEU A 146 4.48 -5.63 19.38
C LEU A 146 3.05 -5.11 19.51
N TYR A 147 2.88 -3.78 19.41
CA TYR A 147 1.59 -3.12 19.42
C TYR A 147 1.33 -2.51 18.03
N LEU A 148 0.26 -2.95 17.39
CA LEU A 148 -0.11 -2.54 16.03
C LEU A 148 -1.43 -1.77 16.08
N LEU A 149 -1.39 -0.50 15.72
CA LEU A 149 -2.54 0.39 15.67
C LEU A 149 -2.86 0.73 14.21
N GLN A 150 -4.03 0.33 13.72
CA GLN A 150 -4.51 0.63 12.37
C GLN A 150 -3.43 0.39 11.30
N GLY A 151 -2.82 -0.81 11.29
CA GLY A 151 -1.68 -1.13 10.45
C GLY A 151 -1.97 -1.00 8.94
N ALA A 152 -1.05 -0.38 8.21
CA ALA A 152 -1.12 -0.23 6.76
C ALA A 152 -0.72 -1.53 6.05
N PHE A 153 -1.46 -2.60 6.27
CA PHE A 153 -1.35 -3.90 5.59
C PHE A 153 -2.72 -4.54 5.46
N SER A 154 -2.83 -5.49 4.54
CA SER A 154 -4.05 -6.26 4.33
C SER A 154 -4.43 -7.04 5.60
N HIS A 155 -5.72 -7.22 5.84
CA HIS A 155 -6.20 -8.12 6.90
C HIS A 155 -5.81 -9.58 6.65
N PHE A 156 -5.36 -9.91 5.44
CA PHE A 156 -4.77 -11.21 5.09
C PHE A 156 -3.25 -11.29 5.32
N ALA A 157 -2.60 -10.22 5.78
CA ALA A 157 -1.14 -10.19 5.94
C ALA A 157 -0.59 -11.32 6.81
N PHE A 158 -1.36 -11.77 7.80
CA PHE A 158 -0.98 -12.87 8.71
C PHE A 158 -1.63 -14.21 8.34
N ALA A 159 -2.37 -14.30 7.24
CA ALA A 159 -3.09 -15.51 6.85
C ALA A 159 -2.16 -16.64 6.40
N ASP A 160 -2.47 -17.87 6.80
CA ASP A 160 -1.77 -19.07 6.35
C ASP A 160 -1.94 -19.33 4.86
N ALA A 161 -3.10 -18.96 4.31
CA ALA A 161 -3.42 -19.05 2.90
C ALA A 161 -4.34 -17.89 2.48
N LEU A 162 -4.09 -17.30 1.32
CA LEU A 162 -4.91 -16.21 0.80
C LEU A 162 -6.23 -16.77 0.25
N PRO A 163 -7.38 -16.11 0.50
CA PRO A 163 -8.67 -16.57 -0.03
C PRO A 163 -8.73 -16.64 -1.55
N MET A 164 -8.06 -15.73 -2.24
CA MET A 164 -8.02 -15.61 -3.69
C MET A 164 -6.98 -16.54 -4.35
N ASP A 165 -5.94 -16.96 -3.61
CA ASP A 165 -4.92 -17.90 -4.07
C ASP A 165 -4.37 -18.71 -2.87
N ARG A 166 -4.89 -19.91 -2.69
CA ARG A 166 -4.53 -20.79 -1.56
C ARG A 166 -3.10 -21.34 -1.62
N SER A 167 -2.40 -21.19 -2.73
CA SER A 167 -0.98 -21.55 -2.85
C SER A 167 -0.06 -20.50 -2.20
N ARG A 168 -0.60 -19.33 -1.88
CA ARG A 168 0.12 -18.19 -1.29
C ARG A 168 -0.36 -17.93 0.13
N SER A 169 0.54 -17.41 0.94
CA SER A 169 0.27 -16.96 2.30
C SER A 169 0.40 -15.44 2.40
N GLY A 170 -0.07 -14.87 3.51
CA GLY A 170 0.19 -13.48 3.84
C GLY A 170 1.68 -13.20 4.05
N ALA A 171 2.14 -11.98 3.75
CA ALA A 171 3.55 -11.56 3.83
C ALA A 171 4.12 -11.61 5.27
N LEU A 172 3.25 -11.59 6.27
CA LEU A 172 3.60 -11.64 7.71
C LEU A 172 3.20 -12.98 8.36
N LYS A 173 2.99 -14.02 7.54
CA LYS A 173 2.68 -15.36 8.04
C LYS A 173 3.76 -15.84 9.02
N GLY A 174 3.33 -16.38 10.14
CA GLY A 174 4.22 -16.99 11.15
C GLY A 174 4.88 -16.00 12.11
N MET A 175 4.49 -14.72 12.04
CA MET A 175 4.93 -13.70 12.99
C MET A 175 3.99 -13.58 14.19
#